data_7aa70f06e846d7805af473b33d7d4948
#
_entry.id   7aa70f06e846d7805af473b33d7d4948
#
_cell.length_a   1.000
_cell.length_b   1.000
_cell.length_c   1.000
_cell.angle_alpha   90.00
_cell.angle_beta   90.00
_cell.angle_gamma   90.00
#
_symmetry.space_group_name_H-M   'P 1'
#
loop_
_entity.id
_entity.type
_entity.pdbx_description
1 polymer ?
#
loop_
_entity_poly.entity_id
_entity_poly.type
_entity_poly.pdbx_seq_one_letter_code
_entity_poly.pdbx_strand_id
1 'polypeptide(L)'
;MDELKENKEKIVETLLNYGIGIQKIEATIGPTVTLYEIIPKAGVRVSKITSLEDDLSLSLAAMGVRIIGQMPGKGTIGIEVANKNREMVPVRAVIGSEKFQKSTYDLPITLGKTISNEIFVADLAKMPHLLMAGATGQGKSVGLNMLLTSLIYKKHPATLKFVLVDPKKVELSLFNKLERHFLACLPDSEEAIITDTKKVVSTLNSLCKEMDMRYDKLKDAGCRNIKEYNQKFINRRLNPNEHDFMPYIVLVIDELADLMLTAGKEVEHPIARLAQLARAIGIHLVVATQRPSVNVITGTIKANFPARLSFKVMSKIDSRTILDAGGADQLVGMGDMLLSMGSEVIRLQCAFVDTPEVEEICEFIGNQQGYASAYLLPEPDSEEMGGQDRGDFDPANRDSFFEEAARLVVMHQQGSTSLIQRKLKLGYNRAGRLIDQLESVGIVGSFGGSKAREVLVKSETELEEILKNL
;
A
#
# COMPACT_ATOMS: atom_id res chain seq x y z
N MET A 1 31.69 3.02 -25.95
CA MET A 1 32.11 1.85 -26.81
C MET A 1 33.31 1.15 -26.21
N ASP A 2 34.32 1.90 -25.70
CA ASP A 2 35.53 1.29 -25.12
C ASP A 2 35.28 0.50 -23.84
N GLU A 3 34.44 1.00 -22.93
CA GLU A 3 34.03 0.29 -21.70
C GLU A 3 33.39 -1.08 -22.00
N LEU A 4 32.55 -1.14 -23.03
CA LEU A 4 31.89 -2.40 -23.41
C LEU A 4 32.87 -3.48 -23.88
N LYS A 5 33.86 -3.08 -24.65
CA LYS A 5 34.90 -3.99 -25.13
C LYS A 5 35.81 -4.43 -23.98
N GLU A 6 36.25 -3.47 -23.17
CA GLU A 6 37.05 -3.74 -21.97
C GLU A 6 36.38 -4.72 -21.01
N ASN A 7 35.11 -4.47 -20.66
CA ASN A 7 34.36 -5.34 -19.77
C ASN A 7 34.16 -6.72 -20.38
N LYS A 8 33.83 -6.79 -21.69
CA LYS A 8 33.69 -8.05 -22.39
C LYS A 8 34.97 -8.90 -22.36
N GLU A 9 36.13 -8.28 -22.65
CA GLU A 9 37.45 -8.93 -22.63
C GLU A 9 37.75 -9.43 -21.19
N LYS A 10 37.57 -8.61 -20.19
CA LYS A 10 37.80 -8.98 -18.79
C LYS A 10 36.90 -10.12 -18.32
N ILE A 11 35.60 -10.11 -18.70
CA ILE A 11 34.67 -11.22 -18.36
C ILE A 11 35.19 -12.53 -18.99
N VAL A 12 35.54 -12.51 -20.28
CA VAL A 12 36.03 -13.68 -20.99
C VAL A 12 37.34 -14.19 -20.38
N GLU A 13 38.29 -13.32 -20.13
CA GLU A 13 39.58 -13.63 -19.53
C GLU A 13 39.42 -14.21 -18.12
N THR A 14 38.64 -13.56 -17.25
CA THR A 14 38.40 -14.05 -15.90
C THR A 14 37.79 -15.43 -15.91
N LEU A 15 36.74 -15.67 -16.69
CA LEU A 15 36.11 -16.98 -16.79
C LEU A 15 37.05 -18.03 -17.35
N LEU A 16 37.89 -17.66 -18.34
CA LEU A 16 38.89 -18.56 -18.91
C LEU A 16 39.96 -18.97 -17.88
N ASN A 17 40.43 -18.05 -17.04
CA ASN A 17 41.39 -18.31 -15.95
C ASN A 17 40.86 -19.33 -14.94
N TYR A 18 39.53 -19.39 -14.75
CA TYR A 18 38.87 -20.42 -13.92
C TYR A 18 38.49 -21.69 -14.74
N GLY A 19 39.00 -21.82 -15.97
CA GLY A 19 38.76 -22.97 -16.84
C GLY A 19 37.33 -23.04 -17.39
N ILE A 20 36.68 -21.90 -17.56
CA ILE A 20 35.34 -21.76 -18.12
C ILE A 20 35.45 -21.15 -19.51
N GLY A 21 35.32 -21.96 -20.54
CA GLY A 21 35.28 -21.48 -21.92
C GLY A 21 33.89 -20.90 -22.27
N ILE A 22 33.89 -19.79 -23.00
CA ILE A 22 32.67 -19.16 -23.53
C ILE A 22 32.58 -19.43 -25.02
N GLN A 23 31.36 -19.73 -25.51
CA GLN A 23 31.08 -19.88 -26.92
C GLN A 23 30.65 -18.54 -27.56
N LYS A 24 29.83 -17.75 -26.87
CA LYS A 24 29.29 -16.49 -27.35
C LYS A 24 29.07 -15.53 -26.17
N ILE A 25 29.27 -14.23 -26.39
CA ILE A 25 28.93 -13.16 -25.47
C ILE A 25 28.31 -11.98 -26.23
N GLU A 26 27.13 -11.55 -25.78
CA GLU A 26 26.39 -10.41 -26.31
C GLU A 26 26.19 -9.39 -25.18
N ALA A 27 26.14 -8.10 -25.50
CA ALA A 27 25.95 -7.05 -24.52
C ALA A 27 24.72 -6.20 -24.87
N THR A 28 23.86 -5.96 -23.88
CA THR A 28 22.70 -5.05 -23.94
C THR A 28 22.93 -3.94 -22.94
N ILE A 29 22.99 -2.71 -23.44
CA ILE A 29 23.24 -1.51 -22.61
C ILE A 29 21.93 -1.02 -22.04
N GLY A 30 21.84 -0.95 -20.72
CA GLY A 30 20.75 -0.32 -20.02
C GLY A 30 21.15 1.02 -19.39
N PRO A 31 20.21 1.72 -18.73
CA PRO A 31 20.48 3.02 -18.14
C PRO A 31 21.48 2.97 -16.97
N THR A 32 21.46 1.92 -16.18
CA THR A 32 22.26 1.79 -14.96
C THR A 32 23.25 0.65 -15.03
N VAL A 33 22.90 -0.44 -15.73
CA VAL A 33 23.71 -1.64 -15.88
C VAL A 33 23.73 -2.07 -17.32
N THR A 34 24.83 -2.76 -17.71
CA THR A 34 24.95 -3.48 -18.97
C THR A 34 24.80 -4.97 -18.69
N LEU A 35 23.91 -5.63 -19.43
CA LEU A 35 23.71 -7.06 -19.39
C LEU A 35 24.61 -7.73 -20.43
N TYR A 36 25.51 -8.61 -19.96
CA TYR A 36 26.30 -9.51 -20.80
C TYR A 36 25.67 -10.89 -20.77
N GLU A 37 25.10 -11.31 -21.91
CA GLU A 37 24.53 -12.64 -22.07
C GLU A 37 25.62 -13.57 -22.63
N ILE A 38 25.93 -14.63 -21.88
CA ILE A 38 26.98 -15.58 -22.27
C ILE A 38 26.39 -16.97 -22.53
N ILE A 39 26.96 -17.65 -23.54
CA ILE A 39 26.74 -19.07 -23.78
C ILE A 39 28.05 -19.78 -23.42
N PRO A 40 28.08 -20.56 -22.32
CA PRO A 40 29.26 -21.32 -21.97
C PRO A 40 29.46 -22.51 -22.93
N LYS A 41 30.69 -22.98 -23.04
CA LYS A 41 30.98 -24.23 -23.76
C LYS A 41 30.28 -25.42 -23.12
N ALA A 42 30.01 -26.46 -23.90
CA ALA A 42 29.38 -27.67 -23.40
C ALA A 42 30.16 -28.29 -22.23
N GLY A 43 29.44 -28.79 -21.23
CA GLY A 43 30.00 -29.42 -20.05
C GLY A 43 30.29 -28.47 -18.88
N VAL A 44 30.11 -27.15 -19.05
CA VAL A 44 30.25 -26.16 -17.94
C VAL A 44 28.99 -26.15 -17.09
N ARG A 45 29.12 -26.30 -15.78
CA ARG A 45 28.02 -26.20 -14.83
C ARG A 45 27.72 -24.71 -14.53
N VAL A 46 26.44 -24.36 -14.57
CA VAL A 46 25.97 -22.99 -14.26
C VAL A 46 26.43 -22.53 -12.87
N SER A 47 26.38 -23.42 -11.87
CA SER A 47 26.82 -23.13 -10.51
C SER A 47 28.29 -22.71 -10.41
N LYS A 48 29.13 -23.19 -11.32
CA LYS A 48 30.56 -22.81 -11.38
C LYS A 48 30.71 -21.33 -11.81
N ILE A 49 29.82 -20.86 -12.69
CA ILE A 49 29.85 -19.45 -13.14
C ILE A 49 29.24 -18.56 -12.07
N THR A 50 28.09 -18.95 -11.48
CA THR A 50 27.43 -18.12 -10.45
C THR A 50 28.26 -17.98 -9.17
N SER A 51 29.17 -18.90 -8.87
CA SER A 51 30.08 -18.78 -7.74
C SER A 51 31.24 -17.78 -7.94
N LEU A 52 31.45 -17.29 -9.18
CA LEU A 52 32.51 -16.33 -9.50
C LEU A 52 32.04 -14.85 -9.51
N GLU A 53 30.92 -14.56 -8.86
CA GLU A 53 30.34 -13.23 -8.81
C GLU A 53 31.30 -12.20 -8.17
N ASP A 54 31.93 -12.57 -7.05
CA ASP A 54 32.88 -11.72 -6.35
C ASP A 54 34.19 -11.56 -7.16
N ASP A 55 34.67 -12.63 -7.79
CA ASP A 55 35.88 -12.59 -8.63
C ASP A 55 35.68 -11.69 -9.87
N LEU A 56 34.50 -11.77 -10.50
CA LEU A 56 34.15 -10.90 -11.62
C LEU A 56 33.99 -9.45 -11.17
N SER A 57 33.40 -9.21 -10.01
CA SER A 57 33.26 -7.87 -9.45
C SER A 57 34.62 -7.23 -9.21
N LEU A 58 35.57 -7.98 -8.66
CA LEU A 58 36.95 -7.54 -8.45
C LEU A 58 37.67 -7.27 -9.76
N SER A 59 37.60 -8.18 -10.72
CA SER A 59 38.27 -8.07 -12.02
C SER A 59 37.76 -6.87 -12.85
N LEU A 60 36.45 -6.60 -12.79
CA LEU A 60 35.83 -5.50 -13.49
C LEU A 60 35.95 -4.17 -12.76
N ALA A 61 36.41 -4.18 -11.52
CA ALA A 61 36.40 -3.01 -10.61
C ALA A 61 35.02 -2.31 -10.60
N ALA A 62 33.95 -3.10 -10.69
CA ALA A 62 32.56 -2.61 -10.78
C ALA A 62 31.94 -2.51 -9.39
N MET A 63 31.08 -1.51 -9.18
CA MET A 63 30.38 -1.31 -7.89
C MET A 63 29.32 -2.40 -7.59
N GLY A 64 29.03 -3.30 -8.53
CA GLY A 64 28.13 -4.43 -8.38
C GLY A 64 28.11 -5.25 -9.67
N VAL A 65 28.27 -6.54 -9.49
CA VAL A 65 28.07 -7.56 -10.52
C VAL A 65 27.01 -8.50 -10.00
N ARG A 66 26.04 -8.86 -10.83
CA ARG A 66 25.00 -9.83 -10.48
C ARG A 66 24.94 -10.87 -11.59
N ILE A 67 24.96 -12.16 -11.21
CA ILE A 67 24.88 -13.26 -12.17
C ILE A 67 23.50 -13.90 -12.13
N ILE A 68 22.82 -13.93 -13.28
CA ILE A 68 21.57 -14.63 -13.51
C ILE A 68 21.90 -15.96 -14.12
N GLY A 69 21.81 -17.04 -13.33
CA GLY A 69 22.23 -18.38 -13.76
C GLY A 69 21.49 -18.94 -14.96
N GLN A 70 20.25 -18.48 -15.20
CA GLN A 70 19.49 -18.84 -16.39
C GLN A 70 18.58 -17.66 -16.78
N MET A 71 18.75 -17.14 -17.97
CA MET A 71 17.88 -16.11 -18.53
C MET A 71 16.53 -16.74 -18.92
N PRO A 72 15.38 -16.12 -18.50
CA PRO A 72 14.06 -16.63 -18.85
C PRO A 72 13.87 -16.76 -20.36
N GLY A 73 13.43 -17.94 -20.81
CA GLY A 73 13.18 -18.23 -22.22
C GLY A 73 14.42 -18.28 -23.11
N LYS A 74 15.62 -18.19 -22.55
CA LYS A 74 16.90 -18.23 -23.27
C LYS A 74 17.81 -19.29 -22.66
N GLY A 75 18.65 -19.91 -23.46
CA GLY A 75 19.71 -20.85 -23.03
C GLY A 75 21.00 -20.12 -22.63
N THR A 76 20.92 -18.90 -22.09
CA THR A 76 22.05 -18.03 -21.78
C THR A 76 22.12 -17.73 -20.28
N ILE A 77 23.32 -17.38 -19.81
CA ILE A 77 23.59 -16.86 -18.47
C ILE A 77 23.76 -15.34 -18.59
N GLY A 78 23.10 -14.59 -17.73
CA GLY A 78 23.22 -13.12 -17.68
C GLY A 78 24.26 -12.69 -16.66
N ILE A 79 25.13 -11.75 -17.03
CA ILE A 79 26.06 -11.05 -16.13
C ILE A 79 25.73 -9.56 -16.24
N GLU A 80 25.14 -9.01 -15.18
CA GLU A 80 24.81 -7.59 -15.08
C GLU A 80 25.98 -6.86 -14.43
N VAL A 81 26.51 -5.86 -15.13
CA VAL A 81 27.64 -5.04 -14.66
C VAL A 81 27.19 -3.59 -14.59
N ALA A 82 27.47 -2.93 -13.46
CA ALA A 82 27.14 -1.52 -13.27
C ALA A 82 27.91 -0.63 -14.26
N ASN A 83 27.20 0.27 -14.95
CA ASN A 83 27.82 1.24 -15.85
C ASN A 83 28.65 2.27 -15.07
N LYS A 84 29.80 2.70 -15.58
CA LYS A 84 30.59 3.80 -15.01
C LYS A 84 29.80 5.12 -15.09
N ASN A 85 29.18 5.39 -16.24
CA ASN A 85 28.31 6.53 -16.45
C ASN A 85 26.86 6.05 -16.49
N ARG A 86 26.12 6.34 -15.44
CA ARG A 86 24.71 5.96 -15.29
C ARG A 86 23.82 7.05 -15.84
N GLU A 87 22.76 6.65 -16.52
CA GLU A 87 21.74 7.58 -17.02
C GLU A 87 20.60 7.72 -15.99
N MET A 88 20.27 8.96 -15.64
CA MET A 88 19.04 9.27 -14.93
C MET A 88 17.87 9.11 -15.91
N VAL A 89 16.84 8.38 -15.51
CA VAL A 89 15.60 8.23 -16.27
C VAL A 89 14.62 9.31 -15.82
N PRO A 90 14.38 10.39 -16.59
CA PRO A 90 13.50 11.46 -16.16
C PRO A 90 12.02 11.02 -16.22
N VAL A 91 11.21 11.45 -15.25
CA VAL A 91 9.77 11.17 -15.18
C VAL A 91 9.04 11.50 -16.47
N ARG A 92 9.38 12.64 -17.10
CA ARG A 92 8.78 13.11 -18.35
C ARG A 92 8.95 12.12 -19.51
N ALA A 93 10.11 11.47 -19.62
CA ALA A 93 10.37 10.48 -20.67
C ALA A 93 9.50 9.21 -20.51
N VAL A 94 9.17 8.88 -19.28
CA VAL A 94 8.41 7.67 -18.95
C VAL A 94 6.91 7.92 -19.06
N ILE A 95 6.41 8.98 -18.43
CA ILE A 95 4.99 9.36 -18.49
C ILE A 95 4.58 9.80 -19.90
N GLY A 96 5.44 10.54 -20.62
CA GLY A 96 5.20 10.97 -21.99
C GLY A 96 5.31 9.88 -23.04
N SER A 97 5.73 8.67 -22.67
CA SER A 97 5.90 7.56 -23.62
C SER A 97 4.59 7.11 -24.24
N GLU A 98 4.65 6.75 -25.52
CA GLU A 98 3.49 6.24 -26.24
C GLU A 98 2.89 4.99 -25.58
N LYS A 99 3.74 4.10 -25.04
CA LYS A 99 3.34 2.89 -24.32
C LYS A 99 2.50 3.19 -23.09
N PHE A 100 2.86 4.21 -22.32
CA PHE A 100 2.08 4.63 -21.14
C PHE A 100 0.83 5.41 -21.57
N GLN A 101 0.96 6.36 -22.49
CA GLN A 101 -0.15 7.20 -22.94
C GLN A 101 -1.28 6.40 -23.61
N LYS A 102 -0.96 5.37 -24.38
CA LYS A 102 -1.95 4.50 -25.05
C LYS A 102 -2.41 3.32 -24.18
N SER A 103 -1.90 3.18 -22.98
CA SER A 103 -2.29 2.08 -22.08
C SER A 103 -3.80 2.14 -21.76
N THR A 104 -4.47 1.00 -21.89
CA THR A 104 -5.89 0.78 -21.57
C THR A 104 -6.08 0.07 -20.24
N TYR A 105 -5.03 -0.02 -19.41
CA TYR A 105 -5.07 -0.67 -18.11
C TYR A 105 -6.01 0.06 -17.13
N ASP A 106 -6.55 -0.70 -16.18
CA ASP A 106 -7.46 -0.14 -15.20
C ASP A 106 -6.73 0.78 -14.21
N LEU A 107 -5.55 0.40 -13.75
CA LEU A 107 -4.66 1.22 -12.90
C LEU A 107 -3.23 1.20 -13.48
N PRO A 108 -2.97 1.92 -14.58
CA PRO A 108 -1.66 1.91 -15.22
C PRO A 108 -0.63 2.63 -14.37
N ILE A 109 0.43 1.91 -14.04
CA ILE A 109 1.62 2.45 -13.39
C ILE A 109 2.82 2.29 -14.31
N THR A 110 3.72 3.25 -14.25
CA THR A 110 5.04 3.14 -14.86
C THR A 110 6.08 3.45 -13.80
N LEU A 111 7.06 2.57 -13.67
CA LEU A 111 8.07 2.68 -12.62
C LEU A 111 9.42 3.13 -13.17
N GLY A 112 9.63 3.05 -14.49
CA GLY A 112 10.89 3.40 -15.10
C GLY A 112 11.22 2.58 -16.34
N LYS A 113 12.49 2.23 -16.52
CA LYS A 113 12.99 1.48 -17.68
C LYS A 113 13.60 0.15 -17.29
N THR A 114 13.46 -0.82 -18.19
CA THR A 114 14.15 -2.12 -18.11
C THR A 114 15.64 -1.99 -18.47
N ILE A 115 16.38 -3.06 -18.30
CA ILE A 115 17.78 -3.15 -18.73
C ILE A 115 17.93 -2.95 -20.25
N SER A 116 16.92 -3.33 -21.05
CA SER A 116 16.89 -3.10 -22.50
C SER A 116 16.42 -1.71 -22.91
N ASN A 117 16.40 -0.74 -21.99
CA ASN A 117 15.92 0.65 -22.20
C ASN A 117 14.44 0.77 -22.56
N GLU A 118 13.64 -0.27 -22.41
CA GLU A 118 12.22 -0.24 -22.66
C GLU A 118 11.47 0.35 -21.45
N ILE A 119 10.47 1.18 -21.72
CA ILE A 119 9.57 1.70 -20.68
C ILE A 119 8.75 0.55 -20.10
N PHE A 120 8.80 0.40 -18.77
CA PHE A 120 8.01 -0.57 -18.05
C PHE A 120 6.66 0.03 -17.67
N VAL A 121 5.58 -0.60 -18.14
CA VAL A 121 4.20 -0.23 -17.81
C VAL A 121 3.46 -1.47 -17.32
N ALA A 122 2.84 -1.37 -16.17
CA ALA A 122 2.05 -2.45 -15.57
C ALA A 122 0.68 -1.96 -15.11
N ASP A 123 -0.20 -2.91 -14.83
CA ASP A 123 -1.52 -2.64 -14.27
C ASP A 123 -1.55 -3.03 -12.79
N LEU A 124 -1.64 -2.04 -11.90
CA LEU A 124 -1.71 -2.30 -10.45
C LEU A 124 -2.94 -3.15 -10.10
N ALA A 125 -4.05 -3.02 -10.84
CA ALA A 125 -5.24 -3.85 -10.64
C ALA A 125 -4.99 -5.35 -10.91
N LYS A 126 -4.02 -5.66 -11.77
CA LYS A 126 -3.60 -7.05 -12.05
C LYS A 126 -2.55 -7.55 -11.08
N MET A 127 -1.77 -6.68 -10.47
CA MET A 127 -0.74 -7.02 -9.47
C MET A 127 -1.25 -7.49 -8.11
N PRO A 128 -2.43 -7.46 -7.76
CA PRO A 128 -3.41 -6.54 -7.22
C PRO A 128 -2.91 -5.70 -6.04
N HIS A 129 -1.87 -6.17 -5.34
CA HIS A 129 -1.24 -5.51 -4.20
C HIS A 129 0.28 -5.52 -4.38
N LEU A 130 0.94 -4.45 -4.00
CA LEU A 130 2.38 -4.25 -4.16
C LEU A 130 3.04 -4.04 -2.79
N LEU A 131 3.99 -4.89 -2.47
CA LEU A 131 4.93 -4.68 -1.37
C LEU A 131 6.19 -4.00 -1.92
N MET A 132 6.59 -2.89 -1.34
CA MET A 132 7.76 -2.12 -1.73
C MET A 132 8.74 -2.00 -0.56
N ALA A 133 10.00 -2.39 -0.75
CA ALA A 133 10.99 -2.26 0.31
C ALA A 133 12.35 -1.80 -0.20
N GLY A 134 13.18 -1.28 0.69
CA GLY A 134 14.54 -0.85 0.38
C GLY A 134 15.18 -0.09 1.52
N ALA A 135 16.51 -0.05 1.56
CA ALA A 135 17.23 0.73 2.56
C ALA A 135 17.03 2.25 2.35
N THR A 136 17.23 3.01 3.41
CA THR A 136 17.10 4.48 3.37
C THR A 136 18.01 5.08 2.29
N GLY A 137 17.48 6.02 1.52
CA GLY A 137 18.22 6.72 0.45
C GLY A 137 18.43 5.90 -0.83
N GLN A 138 17.82 4.71 -0.96
CA GLN A 138 18.01 3.86 -2.14
C GLN A 138 16.94 4.03 -3.23
N GLY A 139 15.96 4.93 -3.03
CA GLY A 139 14.96 5.29 -4.03
C GLY A 139 13.51 4.90 -3.70
N LYS A 140 13.22 4.35 -2.49
CA LYS A 140 11.87 3.97 -2.08
C LYS A 140 10.86 5.13 -2.22
N SER A 141 11.17 6.30 -1.68
CA SER A 141 10.31 7.49 -1.73
C SER A 141 10.09 7.98 -3.17
N VAL A 142 11.16 7.99 -3.98
CA VAL A 142 11.06 8.32 -5.41
C VAL A 142 10.16 7.32 -6.15
N GLY A 143 10.32 6.02 -5.87
CA GLY A 143 9.48 4.98 -6.47
C GLY A 143 8.01 5.10 -6.08
N LEU A 144 7.73 5.45 -4.82
CA LEU A 144 6.38 5.69 -4.33
C LEU A 144 5.76 6.93 -4.99
N ASN A 145 6.50 8.03 -5.08
CA ASN A 145 6.09 9.24 -5.77
C ASN A 145 5.86 8.97 -7.26
N MET A 146 6.73 8.18 -7.91
CA MET A 146 6.58 7.80 -9.32
C MET A 146 5.29 6.98 -9.56
N LEU A 147 4.97 6.05 -8.65
CA LEU A 147 3.75 5.26 -8.70
C LEU A 147 2.50 6.16 -8.58
N LEU A 148 2.46 7.03 -7.57
CA LEU A 148 1.36 7.96 -7.34
C LEU A 148 1.20 8.93 -8.53
N THR A 149 2.30 9.52 -8.99
CA THR A 149 2.30 10.42 -10.15
C THR A 149 1.77 9.72 -11.41
N SER A 150 2.15 8.46 -11.65
CA SER A 150 1.62 7.67 -12.78
C SER A 150 0.10 7.57 -12.74
N LEU A 151 -0.44 7.23 -11.58
CA LEU A 151 -1.89 7.06 -11.39
C LEU A 151 -2.63 8.40 -11.52
N ILE A 152 -2.13 9.45 -10.91
CA ILE A 152 -2.70 10.81 -10.97
C ILE A 152 -2.72 11.32 -12.42
N TYR A 153 -1.66 11.07 -13.18
CA TYR A 153 -1.56 11.49 -14.55
C TYR A 153 -2.54 10.79 -15.50
N LYS A 154 -2.90 9.54 -15.16
CA LYS A 154 -3.69 8.70 -16.06
C LYS A 154 -5.15 8.59 -15.68
N LYS A 155 -5.51 8.83 -14.42
CA LYS A 155 -6.86 8.60 -13.90
C LYS A 155 -7.55 9.89 -13.49
N HIS A 156 -8.83 9.96 -13.77
CA HIS A 156 -9.66 11.06 -13.30
C HIS A 156 -10.06 10.84 -11.82
N PRO A 157 -10.16 11.92 -11.00
CA PRO A 157 -10.53 11.80 -9.59
C PRO A 157 -11.85 11.08 -9.32
N ALA A 158 -12.80 11.12 -10.26
CA ALA A 158 -14.06 10.36 -10.15
C ALA A 158 -13.85 8.83 -10.21
N THR A 159 -12.74 8.35 -10.77
CA THR A 159 -12.48 6.92 -11.01
C THR A 159 -11.46 6.31 -10.09
N LEU A 160 -10.73 7.15 -9.34
CA LEU A 160 -9.66 6.72 -8.45
C LEU A 160 -9.62 7.58 -7.19
N LYS A 161 -9.48 6.92 -6.04
CA LYS A 161 -9.24 7.56 -4.75
C LYS A 161 -8.03 6.94 -4.06
N PHE A 162 -7.31 7.76 -3.28
CA PHE A 162 -6.19 7.32 -2.46
C PHE A 162 -6.54 7.43 -0.97
N VAL A 163 -6.14 6.43 -0.22
CA VAL A 163 -6.03 6.50 1.24
C VAL A 163 -4.54 6.51 1.56
N LEU A 164 -4.04 7.62 2.06
CA LEU A 164 -2.61 7.83 2.30
C LEU A 164 -2.30 7.75 3.79
N VAL A 165 -1.33 6.90 4.14
CA VAL A 165 -0.86 6.69 5.52
C VAL A 165 0.62 7.01 5.58
N ASP A 166 0.97 8.06 6.33
CA ASP A 166 2.34 8.53 6.52
C ASP A 166 2.60 8.80 8.01
N PRO A 167 3.04 7.79 8.79
CA PRO A 167 3.29 7.94 10.22
C PRO A 167 4.37 8.99 10.54
N LYS A 168 5.25 9.28 9.60
CA LYS A 168 6.38 10.21 9.76
C LYS A 168 6.07 11.64 9.35
N LYS A 169 4.96 11.88 8.68
CA LYS A 169 4.53 13.21 8.17
C LYS A 169 5.54 13.87 7.20
N VAL A 170 6.24 13.08 6.40
CA VAL A 170 7.33 13.58 5.54
C VAL A 170 7.09 13.29 4.07
N GLU A 171 6.89 12.00 3.73
CA GLU A 171 6.97 11.54 2.35
C GLU A 171 5.69 11.83 1.55
N LEU A 172 4.52 11.68 2.14
CA LEU A 172 3.24 11.82 1.46
C LEU A 172 2.57 13.19 1.69
N SER A 173 3.14 14.05 2.53
CA SER A 173 2.56 15.36 2.90
C SER A 173 2.27 16.27 1.68
N LEU A 174 3.06 16.16 0.62
CA LEU A 174 2.88 16.92 -0.63
C LEU A 174 1.54 16.65 -1.31
N PHE A 175 1.01 15.44 -1.16
CA PHE A 175 -0.26 15.03 -1.77
C PHE A 175 -1.49 15.58 -1.04
N ASN A 176 -1.33 16.25 0.10
CA ASN A 176 -2.46 16.85 0.84
C ASN A 176 -3.21 17.89 0.00
N LYS A 177 -2.53 18.58 -0.92
CA LYS A 177 -3.14 19.49 -1.89
C LYS A 177 -4.22 18.82 -2.79
N LEU A 178 -4.20 17.48 -2.87
CA LEU A 178 -5.16 16.68 -3.65
C LEU A 178 -6.40 16.23 -2.86
N GLU A 179 -6.59 16.71 -1.63
CA GLU A 179 -7.67 16.30 -0.72
C GLU A 179 -9.02 16.29 -1.42
N ARG A 180 -9.40 17.39 -2.05
CA ARG A 180 -10.70 17.57 -2.70
C ARG A 180 -10.81 16.93 -4.10
N HIS A 181 -9.79 16.17 -4.52
CA HIS A 181 -9.74 15.50 -5.81
C HIS A 181 -9.60 14.00 -5.66
N PHE A 182 -8.48 13.56 -5.10
CA PHE A 182 -8.09 12.16 -5.10
C PHE A 182 -8.12 11.50 -3.71
N LEU A 183 -8.16 12.26 -2.59
CA LEU A 183 -8.03 11.64 -1.28
C LEU A 183 -9.37 11.12 -0.75
N ALA A 184 -9.25 10.05 0.06
CA ALA A 184 -10.33 9.46 0.83
C ALA A 184 -9.93 9.39 2.30
N CYS A 185 -10.83 9.74 3.22
CA CYS A 185 -10.59 9.78 4.66
C CYS A 185 -11.83 9.40 5.45
N LEU A 186 -11.67 9.21 6.75
CA LEU A 186 -12.80 9.05 7.67
C LEU A 186 -13.55 10.38 7.84
N PRO A 187 -14.86 10.35 8.12
CA PRO A 187 -15.69 11.55 8.26
C PRO A 187 -15.17 12.56 9.29
N ASP A 188 -14.61 12.07 10.40
CA ASP A 188 -14.13 12.90 11.52
C ASP A 188 -12.62 13.22 11.43
N SER A 189 -12.00 13.04 10.26
CA SER A 189 -10.57 13.33 10.08
C SER A 189 -10.34 14.83 9.85
N GLU A 190 -9.46 15.43 10.64
CA GLU A 190 -8.99 16.81 10.44
C GLU A 190 -8.06 16.94 9.24
N GLU A 191 -7.29 15.89 8.95
CA GLU A 191 -6.36 15.79 7.82
C GLU A 191 -6.71 14.57 6.97
N ALA A 192 -6.61 14.70 5.65
CA ALA A 192 -6.90 13.60 4.72
C ALA A 192 -5.79 12.54 4.70
N ILE A 193 -4.53 12.93 5.01
CA ILE A 193 -3.39 12.01 5.16
C ILE A 193 -3.32 11.56 6.61
N ILE A 194 -3.29 10.24 6.82
CA ILE A 194 -3.41 9.63 8.14
C ILE A 194 -2.02 9.45 8.74
N THR A 195 -1.81 10.04 9.90
CA THR A 195 -0.50 10.07 10.56
C THR A 195 -0.48 9.38 11.92
N ASP A 196 -1.63 9.29 12.58
CA ASP A 196 -1.80 8.65 13.89
C ASP A 196 -2.14 7.16 13.76
N THR A 197 -1.47 6.31 14.52
CA THR A 197 -1.62 4.85 14.45
C THR A 197 -3.04 4.38 14.80
N LYS A 198 -3.72 5.01 15.76
CA LYS A 198 -5.10 4.63 16.10
C LYS A 198 -6.06 4.96 14.95
N LYS A 199 -5.86 6.13 14.32
CA LYS A 199 -6.61 6.52 13.11
C LYS A 199 -6.32 5.59 11.94
N VAL A 200 -5.07 5.07 11.82
CA VAL A 200 -4.72 4.06 10.81
C VAL A 200 -5.54 2.78 11.01
N VAL A 201 -5.59 2.24 12.24
CA VAL A 201 -6.39 1.04 12.55
C VAL A 201 -7.86 1.26 12.22
N SER A 202 -8.43 2.39 12.64
CA SER A 202 -9.82 2.76 12.33
C SER A 202 -10.06 2.86 10.82
N THR A 203 -9.12 3.42 10.06
CA THR A 203 -9.22 3.53 8.60
C THR A 203 -9.12 2.17 7.91
N LEU A 204 -8.25 1.28 8.38
CA LEU A 204 -8.15 -0.08 7.85
C LEU A 204 -9.44 -0.86 8.07
N ASN A 205 -10.05 -0.75 9.24
CA ASN A 205 -11.35 -1.36 9.55
C ASN A 205 -12.47 -0.74 8.71
N SER A 206 -12.46 0.57 8.51
CA SER A 206 -13.37 1.26 7.59
C SER A 206 -13.24 0.76 6.16
N LEU A 207 -12.01 0.53 5.67
CA LEU A 207 -11.78 -0.06 4.34
C LEU A 207 -12.28 -1.51 4.26
N CYS A 208 -12.18 -2.29 5.34
CA CYS A 208 -12.80 -3.62 5.40
C CYS A 208 -14.33 -3.53 5.29
N LYS A 209 -14.95 -2.57 5.95
CA LYS A 209 -16.39 -2.31 5.85
C LYS A 209 -16.78 -1.85 4.44
N GLU A 210 -16.03 -0.93 3.85
CA GLU A 210 -16.21 -0.49 2.46
C GLU A 210 -16.13 -1.68 1.50
N MET A 211 -15.19 -2.60 1.75
CA MET A 211 -15.06 -3.83 0.99
C MET A 211 -16.34 -4.68 1.06
N ASP A 212 -16.87 -4.90 2.25
CA ASP A 212 -18.09 -5.71 2.44
C ASP A 212 -19.30 -5.03 1.78
N MET A 213 -19.47 -3.73 1.96
CA MET A 213 -20.52 -2.95 1.29
C MET A 213 -20.43 -3.01 -0.25
N ARG A 214 -19.21 -3.02 -0.79
CA ARG A 214 -19.00 -3.17 -2.23
C ARG A 214 -19.37 -4.56 -2.72
N TYR A 215 -19.09 -5.60 -1.95
CA TYR A 215 -19.53 -6.96 -2.27
C TYR A 215 -21.05 -7.08 -2.30
N ASP A 216 -21.75 -6.47 -1.36
CA ASP A 216 -23.21 -6.43 -1.36
C ASP A 216 -23.76 -5.73 -2.61
N LYS A 217 -23.22 -4.54 -2.95
CA LYS A 217 -23.59 -3.82 -4.21
C LYS A 217 -23.31 -4.66 -5.46
N LEU A 218 -22.19 -5.40 -5.51
CA LEU A 218 -21.89 -6.29 -6.63
C LEU A 218 -22.90 -7.44 -6.73
N LYS A 219 -23.26 -8.03 -5.60
CA LYS A 219 -24.25 -9.10 -5.50
C LYS A 219 -25.61 -8.62 -5.98
N ASP A 220 -26.09 -7.49 -5.50
CA ASP A 220 -27.37 -6.90 -5.88
C ASP A 220 -27.42 -6.54 -7.39
N ALA A 221 -26.31 -6.05 -7.93
CA ALA A 221 -26.17 -5.78 -9.36
C ALA A 221 -25.95 -7.03 -10.22
N GLY A 222 -25.73 -8.22 -9.62
CA GLY A 222 -25.40 -9.45 -10.34
C GLY A 222 -24.08 -9.32 -11.12
N CYS A 223 -23.05 -8.72 -10.50
CA CYS A 223 -21.74 -8.48 -11.10
C CYS A 223 -20.64 -9.25 -10.34
N ARG A 224 -19.57 -9.61 -11.02
CA ARG A 224 -18.44 -10.37 -10.43
C ARG A 224 -17.29 -9.49 -9.98
N ASN A 225 -17.19 -8.28 -10.50
CA ASN A 225 -16.11 -7.35 -10.22
C ASN A 225 -16.53 -5.90 -10.50
N ILE A 226 -15.73 -4.96 -9.99
CA ILE A 226 -15.94 -3.52 -10.12
C ILE A 226 -16.05 -3.06 -11.59
N LYS A 227 -15.29 -3.65 -12.49
CA LYS A 227 -15.29 -3.28 -13.92
C LYS A 227 -16.63 -3.56 -14.58
N GLU A 228 -17.17 -4.75 -14.32
CA GLU A 228 -18.48 -5.20 -14.80
C GLU A 228 -19.60 -4.33 -14.22
N TYR A 229 -19.51 -4.04 -12.92
CA TYR A 229 -20.44 -3.17 -12.21
C TYR A 229 -20.45 -1.75 -12.78
N ASN A 230 -19.30 -1.10 -12.87
CA ASN A 230 -19.17 0.25 -13.40
C ASN A 230 -19.61 0.33 -14.87
N GLN A 231 -19.36 -0.71 -15.67
CA GLN A 231 -19.85 -0.77 -17.05
C GLN A 231 -21.37 -0.84 -17.13
N LYS A 232 -22.02 -1.62 -16.23
CA LYS A 232 -23.49 -1.64 -16.13
C LYS A 232 -24.04 -0.29 -15.69
N PHE A 233 -23.38 0.37 -14.71
CA PHE A 233 -23.79 1.68 -14.22
C PHE A 233 -23.69 2.75 -15.32
N ILE A 234 -22.56 2.83 -16.03
CA ILE A 234 -22.34 3.77 -17.15
C ILE A 234 -23.40 3.55 -18.26
N ASN A 235 -23.71 2.29 -18.55
CA ASN A 235 -24.72 1.91 -19.53
C ASN A 235 -26.17 2.11 -19.04
N ARG A 236 -26.38 2.73 -17.86
CA ARG A 236 -27.69 2.99 -17.25
C ARG A 236 -28.55 1.72 -17.05
N ARG A 237 -27.90 0.59 -16.73
CA ARG A 237 -28.57 -0.70 -16.46
C ARG A 237 -28.76 -0.98 -14.97
N LEU A 238 -28.37 -0.05 -14.10
CA LEU A 238 -28.57 -0.10 -12.66
C LEU A 238 -29.43 1.07 -12.21
N ASN A 239 -30.23 0.87 -11.15
CA ASN A 239 -31.06 1.92 -10.58
C ASN A 239 -30.18 3.00 -9.90
N PRO A 240 -30.20 4.26 -10.35
CA PRO A 240 -29.35 5.32 -9.80
C PRO A 240 -29.73 5.76 -8.37
N ASN A 241 -30.88 5.30 -7.84
CA ASN A 241 -31.27 5.55 -6.44
C ASN A 241 -30.64 4.53 -5.47
N GLU A 242 -30.17 3.39 -5.97
CA GLU A 242 -29.62 2.28 -5.19
C GLU A 242 -28.14 2.05 -5.49
N HIS A 243 -27.69 2.48 -6.66
CA HIS A 243 -26.35 2.27 -7.15
C HIS A 243 -25.67 3.58 -7.55
N ASP A 244 -24.38 3.67 -7.31
CA ASP A 244 -23.51 4.77 -7.68
C ASP A 244 -22.26 4.25 -8.41
N PHE A 245 -21.53 5.14 -9.07
CA PHE A 245 -20.26 4.78 -9.69
C PHE A 245 -19.23 4.44 -8.58
N MET A 246 -18.58 3.32 -8.72
CA MET A 246 -17.63 2.82 -7.73
C MET A 246 -16.18 3.15 -8.15
N PRO A 247 -15.50 4.13 -7.52
CA PRO A 247 -14.10 4.42 -7.84
C PRO A 247 -13.18 3.30 -7.35
N TYR A 248 -12.05 3.11 -8.02
CA TYR A 248 -10.93 2.35 -7.44
C TYR A 248 -10.41 3.06 -6.19
N ILE A 249 -9.97 2.31 -5.19
CA ILE A 249 -9.31 2.84 -4.01
C ILE A 249 -7.91 2.24 -3.93
N VAL A 250 -6.89 3.06 -3.78
CA VAL A 250 -5.52 2.63 -3.54
C VAL A 250 -5.09 3.10 -2.15
N LEU A 251 -4.94 2.16 -1.23
CA LEU A 251 -4.34 2.40 0.07
C LEU A 251 -2.82 2.40 -0.10
N VAL A 252 -2.16 3.47 0.36
CA VAL A 252 -0.71 3.60 0.34
C VAL A 252 -0.19 3.79 1.75
N ILE A 253 0.70 2.90 2.19
CA ILE A 253 1.38 2.99 3.49
C ILE A 253 2.87 3.20 3.21
N ASP A 254 3.41 4.34 3.62
CA ASP A 254 4.82 4.69 3.41
C ASP A 254 5.77 3.85 4.28
N GLU A 255 5.43 3.62 5.54
CA GLU A 255 6.29 2.86 6.45
C GLU A 255 5.49 1.86 7.31
N LEU A 256 5.41 0.63 6.83
CA LEU A 256 4.71 -0.45 7.55
C LEU A 256 5.39 -0.78 8.90
N ALA A 257 6.72 -0.67 8.96
CA ALA A 257 7.45 -1.05 10.19
C ALA A 257 7.00 -0.24 11.41
N ASP A 258 6.74 1.05 11.25
CA ASP A 258 6.33 1.91 12.36
C ASP A 258 4.93 1.51 12.87
N LEU A 259 4.04 1.08 12.00
CA LEU A 259 2.71 0.59 12.36
C LEU A 259 2.77 -0.80 13.02
N MET A 260 3.59 -1.70 12.48
CA MET A 260 3.75 -3.05 13.03
C MET A 260 4.39 -3.05 14.42
N LEU A 261 5.28 -2.08 14.70
CA LEU A 261 5.91 -1.92 16.01
C LEU A 261 4.96 -1.38 17.07
N THR A 262 3.98 -0.56 16.66
CA THR A 262 3.05 0.12 17.60
C THR A 262 1.73 -0.65 17.80
N ALA A 263 1.14 -1.17 16.73
CA ALA A 263 -0.19 -1.79 16.75
C ALA A 263 -0.20 -3.24 16.18
N GLY A 264 0.94 -3.76 15.73
CA GLY A 264 1.16 -5.16 15.36
C GLY A 264 -0.02 -5.84 14.67
N LYS A 265 -0.70 -6.73 15.40
CA LYS A 265 -1.82 -7.54 14.88
C LYS A 265 -3.05 -6.71 14.48
N GLU A 266 -3.29 -5.58 15.11
CA GLU A 266 -4.43 -4.71 14.80
C GLU A 266 -4.30 -4.08 13.40
N VAL A 267 -3.07 -3.91 12.93
CA VAL A 267 -2.75 -3.46 11.57
C VAL A 267 -2.61 -4.65 10.61
N GLU A 268 -1.94 -5.71 11.02
CA GLU A 268 -1.69 -6.87 10.16
C GLU A 268 -2.98 -7.55 9.71
N HIS A 269 -3.92 -7.76 10.62
CA HIS A 269 -5.16 -8.50 10.35
C HIS A 269 -6.03 -7.82 9.27
N PRO A 270 -6.41 -6.53 9.35
CA PRO A 270 -7.19 -5.89 8.31
C PRO A 270 -6.41 -5.74 6.99
N ILE A 271 -5.08 -5.52 7.02
CA ILE A 271 -4.26 -5.53 5.80
C ILE A 271 -4.33 -6.89 5.10
N ALA A 272 -4.18 -7.98 5.84
CA ALA A 272 -4.26 -9.33 5.29
C ALA A 272 -5.66 -9.63 4.71
N ARG A 273 -6.73 -9.23 5.40
CA ARG A 273 -8.12 -9.39 4.95
C ARG A 273 -8.38 -8.63 3.64
N LEU A 274 -7.98 -7.36 3.59
CA LEU A 274 -8.08 -6.55 2.38
C LEU A 274 -7.26 -7.16 1.23
N ALA A 275 -6.00 -7.53 1.49
CA ALA A 275 -5.13 -8.07 0.45
C ALA A 275 -5.62 -9.43 -0.09
N GLN A 276 -6.36 -10.20 0.71
CA GLN A 276 -6.94 -11.47 0.31
C GLN A 276 -8.21 -11.30 -0.52
N LEU A 277 -9.08 -10.34 -0.18
CA LEU A 277 -10.44 -10.27 -0.69
C LEU A 277 -10.70 -9.05 -1.59
N ALA A 278 -9.99 -7.94 -1.45
CA ALA A 278 -10.41 -6.66 -2.01
C ALA A 278 -10.15 -6.48 -3.52
N ARG A 279 -9.45 -7.40 -4.18
CA ARG A 279 -9.10 -7.32 -5.61
C ARG A 279 -10.32 -7.12 -6.51
N ALA A 280 -11.36 -7.94 -6.31
CA ALA A 280 -12.53 -7.94 -7.19
C ALA A 280 -13.35 -6.64 -7.10
N ILE A 281 -13.32 -5.99 -5.94
CA ILE A 281 -14.09 -4.77 -5.65
C ILE A 281 -13.26 -3.48 -5.83
N GLY A 282 -12.05 -3.59 -6.39
CA GLY A 282 -11.23 -2.46 -6.79
C GLY A 282 -10.56 -1.70 -5.64
N ILE A 283 -10.24 -2.36 -4.53
CA ILE A 283 -9.39 -1.82 -3.48
C ILE A 283 -8.03 -2.50 -3.57
N HIS A 284 -6.97 -1.70 -3.71
CA HIS A 284 -5.60 -2.16 -3.90
C HIS A 284 -4.69 -1.55 -2.84
N LEU A 285 -3.66 -2.30 -2.44
CA LEU A 285 -2.72 -1.89 -1.40
C LEU A 285 -1.32 -1.72 -1.99
N VAL A 286 -0.68 -0.62 -1.66
CA VAL A 286 0.75 -0.38 -1.86
C VAL A 286 1.36 -0.17 -0.48
N VAL A 287 2.12 -1.13 -0.02
CA VAL A 287 2.70 -1.10 1.33
C VAL A 287 4.20 -1.03 1.22
N ALA A 288 4.77 0.02 1.80
CA ALA A 288 6.20 0.25 1.74
C ALA A 288 6.88 0.15 3.12
N THR A 289 8.16 -0.19 3.15
CA THR A 289 8.98 -0.20 4.37
C THR A 289 10.47 0.00 4.07
N GLN A 290 11.16 0.70 4.96
CA GLN A 290 12.62 0.81 4.97
C GLN A 290 13.29 -0.26 5.87
N ARG A 291 12.50 -1.04 6.61
CA ARG A 291 12.97 -2.07 7.54
C ARG A 291 12.45 -3.45 7.14
N PRO A 292 13.09 -4.11 6.17
CA PRO A 292 12.62 -5.38 5.62
C PRO A 292 12.97 -6.57 6.54
N SER A 293 12.49 -6.54 7.78
CA SER A 293 12.64 -7.64 8.73
C SER A 293 11.47 -8.62 8.68
N VAL A 294 11.67 -9.85 9.14
CA VAL A 294 10.62 -10.88 9.20
C VAL A 294 9.46 -10.51 10.15
N ASN A 295 9.71 -9.62 11.11
CA ASN A 295 8.69 -9.11 12.03
C ASN A 295 7.78 -8.05 11.37
N VAL A 296 8.23 -7.44 10.28
CA VAL A 296 7.50 -6.43 9.51
C VAL A 296 6.88 -7.07 8.28
N ILE A 297 7.68 -7.79 7.49
CA ILE A 297 7.24 -8.54 6.32
C ILE A 297 6.98 -9.98 6.75
N THR A 298 5.86 -10.18 7.42
CA THR A 298 5.46 -11.50 7.96
C THR A 298 5.07 -12.47 6.85
N GLY A 299 4.97 -13.75 7.19
CA GLY A 299 4.48 -14.77 6.26
C GLY A 299 3.06 -14.46 5.74
N THR A 300 2.21 -13.88 6.58
CA THR A 300 0.84 -13.46 6.23
C THR A 300 0.85 -12.35 5.18
N ILE A 301 1.69 -11.32 5.38
CA ILE A 301 1.86 -10.22 4.40
C ILE A 301 2.39 -10.79 3.08
N LYS A 302 3.46 -11.59 3.11
CA LYS A 302 4.07 -12.17 1.89
C LYS A 302 3.09 -13.03 1.09
N ALA A 303 2.25 -13.82 1.76
CA ALA A 303 1.28 -14.69 1.11
C ALA A 303 0.22 -13.91 0.30
N ASN A 304 -0.10 -12.69 0.73
CA ASN A 304 -1.15 -11.87 0.15
C ASN A 304 -0.65 -10.74 -0.79
N PHE A 305 0.67 -10.54 -0.84
CA PHE A 305 1.30 -9.55 -1.75
C PHE A 305 2.11 -10.27 -2.83
N PRO A 306 1.49 -10.60 -3.97
CA PRO A 306 2.13 -11.35 -5.05
C PRO A 306 3.15 -10.51 -5.83
N ALA A 307 2.95 -9.19 -5.92
CA ALA A 307 3.90 -8.28 -6.51
C ALA A 307 4.80 -7.67 -5.42
N ARG A 308 6.11 -7.80 -5.60
CA ARG A 308 7.09 -7.31 -4.63
C ARG A 308 8.21 -6.59 -5.33
N LEU A 309 8.49 -5.39 -4.85
CA LEU A 309 9.52 -4.52 -5.38
C LEU A 309 10.57 -4.26 -4.31
N SER A 310 11.81 -4.51 -4.63
CA SER A 310 12.94 -4.22 -3.75
C SER A 310 13.91 -3.26 -4.42
N PHE A 311 14.11 -2.11 -3.80
CA PHE A 311 15.30 -1.30 -4.00
C PHE A 311 16.50 -1.94 -3.32
N LYS A 312 17.69 -1.34 -3.45
CA LYS A 312 18.88 -1.85 -2.79
C LYS A 312 18.66 -2.03 -1.29
N VAL A 313 19.09 -3.18 -0.79
CA VAL A 313 19.13 -3.51 0.64
C VAL A 313 20.54 -3.80 1.08
N MET A 314 20.78 -3.85 2.40
CA MET A 314 22.13 -3.99 2.94
C MET A 314 22.60 -5.44 3.02
N SER A 315 21.67 -6.40 3.03
CA SER A 315 22.02 -7.81 3.21
C SER A 315 21.22 -8.72 2.27
N LYS A 316 21.79 -9.89 1.98
CA LYS A 316 21.14 -10.97 1.24
C LYS A 316 19.93 -11.54 2.00
N ILE A 317 19.93 -11.42 3.33
CA ILE A 317 18.80 -11.84 4.17
C ILE A 317 17.60 -10.93 3.92
N ASP A 318 17.83 -9.61 3.86
CA ASP A 318 16.77 -8.64 3.56
C ASP A 318 16.18 -8.87 2.18
N SER A 319 17.04 -9.12 1.17
CA SER A 319 16.59 -9.48 -0.18
C SER A 319 15.66 -10.69 -0.18
N ARG A 320 16.05 -11.75 0.54
CA ARG A 320 15.22 -12.96 0.67
C ARG A 320 13.93 -12.71 1.47
N THR A 321 13.97 -11.84 2.46
CA THR A 321 12.77 -11.47 3.22
C THR A 321 11.73 -10.80 2.32
N ILE A 322 12.16 -9.96 1.37
CA ILE A 322 11.26 -9.25 0.46
C ILE A 322 10.86 -10.15 -0.73
N LEU A 323 11.85 -10.67 -1.46
CA LEU A 323 11.67 -11.28 -2.78
C LEU A 323 11.63 -12.82 -2.78
N ASP A 324 11.86 -13.47 -1.64
CA ASP A 324 12.17 -14.91 -1.53
C ASP A 324 13.43 -15.33 -2.30
N ALA A 325 14.18 -14.38 -2.83
CA ALA A 325 15.40 -14.55 -3.61
C ALA A 325 16.47 -13.53 -3.21
N GLY A 326 17.73 -13.83 -3.43
CA GLY A 326 18.82 -12.86 -3.33
C GLY A 326 18.85 -11.91 -4.54
N GLY A 327 19.73 -10.92 -4.49
CA GLY A 327 20.05 -10.02 -5.59
C GLY A 327 19.71 -8.55 -5.36
N ALA A 328 18.83 -8.22 -4.41
CA ALA A 328 18.57 -6.83 -4.08
C ALA A 328 19.72 -6.18 -3.28
N ASP A 329 20.53 -6.97 -2.61
CA ASP A 329 21.78 -6.57 -1.98
C ASP A 329 22.87 -6.16 -2.99
N GLN A 330 22.80 -6.67 -4.21
CA GLN A 330 23.74 -6.41 -5.31
C GLN A 330 23.32 -5.26 -6.23
N LEU A 331 22.17 -4.65 -5.96
CA LEU A 331 21.72 -3.49 -6.72
C LEU A 331 22.67 -2.31 -6.55
N VAL A 332 22.68 -1.45 -7.54
CA VAL A 332 23.57 -0.29 -7.56
C VAL A 332 23.11 0.81 -6.62
N GLY A 333 21.80 0.90 -6.35
CA GLY A 333 21.16 1.98 -5.60
C GLY A 333 20.63 3.08 -6.49
N MET A 334 20.20 4.21 -5.91
CA MET A 334 19.65 5.37 -6.62
C MET A 334 18.49 5.02 -7.57
N GLY A 335 17.57 4.21 -7.09
CA GLY A 335 16.38 3.81 -7.86
C GLY A 335 16.54 2.53 -8.69
N ASP A 336 17.71 1.89 -8.67
CA ASP A 336 17.88 0.55 -9.22
C ASP A 336 17.10 -0.46 -8.35
N MET A 337 16.26 -1.28 -8.97
CA MET A 337 15.29 -2.11 -8.24
C MET A 337 15.00 -3.43 -8.94
N LEU A 338 14.55 -4.41 -8.16
CA LEU A 338 14.03 -5.69 -8.63
C LEU A 338 12.53 -5.75 -8.37
N LEU A 339 11.76 -6.05 -9.40
CA LEU A 339 10.32 -6.32 -9.31
C LEU A 339 10.06 -7.80 -9.53
N SER A 340 9.47 -8.46 -8.54
CA SER A 340 8.99 -9.85 -8.63
C SER A 340 7.48 -9.87 -8.84
N MET A 341 7.04 -10.57 -9.87
CA MET A 341 5.63 -10.83 -10.17
C MET A 341 5.42 -12.34 -10.33
N GLY A 342 5.29 -13.03 -9.19
CA GLY A 342 5.23 -14.49 -9.15
C GLY A 342 6.59 -15.14 -9.38
N SER A 343 6.78 -15.87 -10.47
CA SER A 343 8.03 -16.60 -10.76
C SER A 343 9.10 -15.77 -11.48
N GLU A 344 8.75 -14.60 -11.96
CA GLU A 344 9.63 -13.76 -12.76
C GLU A 344 10.14 -12.56 -11.96
N VAL A 345 11.44 -12.30 -12.04
CA VAL A 345 12.09 -11.13 -11.42
C VAL A 345 12.67 -10.27 -12.52
N ILE A 346 12.20 -9.02 -12.59
CA ILE A 346 12.61 -8.05 -13.59
C ILE A 346 13.43 -6.95 -12.90
N ARG A 347 14.60 -6.62 -13.45
CA ARG A 347 15.40 -5.47 -13.02
C ARG A 347 14.96 -4.21 -13.74
N LEU A 348 14.73 -3.16 -12.99
CA LEU A 348 14.27 -1.86 -13.48
C LEU A 348 15.12 -0.75 -12.91
N GLN A 349 15.34 0.31 -13.69
CA GLN A 349 15.78 1.60 -13.18
C GLN A 349 14.57 2.49 -12.97
N CYS A 350 14.32 2.89 -11.72
CA CYS A 350 13.24 3.80 -11.37
C CYS A 350 13.39 5.13 -12.11
N ALA A 351 12.30 5.64 -12.62
CA ALA A 351 12.27 7.01 -13.12
C ALA A 351 12.40 7.97 -11.93
N PHE A 352 13.22 8.99 -12.13
CA PHE A 352 13.41 10.04 -11.15
C PHE A 352 12.33 11.10 -11.31
N VAL A 353 11.62 11.34 -10.24
CA VAL A 353 10.71 12.48 -10.05
C VAL A 353 11.16 13.22 -8.82
N ASP A 354 11.51 14.49 -8.98
CA ASP A 354 11.97 15.31 -7.86
C ASP A 354 10.78 15.84 -7.05
N THR A 355 11.06 16.18 -5.79
CA THR A 355 10.06 16.75 -4.87
C THR A 355 9.36 17.99 -5.43
N PRO A 356 10.07 18.99 -6.01
CA PRO A 356 9.44 20.13 -6.65
C PRO A 356 8.51 19.76 -7.81
N GLU A 357 8.86 18.74 -8.63
CA GLU A 357 8.00 18.28 -9.72
C GLU A 357 6.68 17.69 -9.21
N VAL A 358 6.74 16.90 -8.12
CA VAL A 358 5.55 16.35 -7.46
C VAL A 358 4.70 17.50 -6.88
N GLU A 359 5.35 18.48 -6.25
CA GLU A 359 4.69 19.63 -5.68
C GLU A 359 3.95 20.46 -6.73
N GLU A 360 4.58 20.75 -7.88
CA GLU A 360 3.96 21.46 -9.01
C GLU A 360 2.74 20.70 -9.55
N ILE A 361 2.83 19.38 -9.69
CA ILE A 361 1.72 18.53 -10.15
C ILE A 361 0.55 18.60 -9.15
N CYS A 362 0.84 18.46 -7.86
CA CYS A 362 -0.18 18.51 -6.81
C CYS A 362 -0.83 19.90 -6.72
N GLU A 363 -0.06 20.97 -6.86
CA GLU A 363 -0.55 22.33 -6.87
C GLU A 363 -1.40 22.64 -8.10
N PHE A 364 -0.96 22.22 -9.27
CA PHE A 364 -1.73 22.38 -10.51
C PHE A 364 -3.11 21.71 -10.44
N ILE A 365 -3.18 20.50 -9.85
CA ILE A 365 -4.46 19.79 -9.67
C ILE A 365 -5.27 20.44 -8.56
N GLY A 366 -4.63 20.74 -7.41
CA GLY A 366 -5.29 21.33 -6.25
C GLY A 366 -5.97 22.66 -6.52
N ASN A 367 -5.42 23.45 -7.45
CA ASN A 367 -5.97 24.74 -7.88
C ASN A 367 -7.17 24.62 -8.85
N GLN A 368 -7.46 23.42 -9.35
CA GLN A 368 -8.63 23.19 -10.20
C GLN A 368 -9.90 23.04 -9.36
N GLN A 369 -11.05 23.09 -10.01
CA GLN A 369 -12.33 22.83 -9.36
C GLN A 369 -12.36 21.37 -8.86
N GLY A 370 -12.45 21.19 -7.54
CA GLY A 370 -12.54 19.89 -6.88
C GLY A 370 -13.96 19.59 -6.38
N TYR A 371 -14.10 18.48 -5.68
CA TYR A 371 -15.30 18.13 -4.93
C TYR A 371 -15.45 19.03 -3.70
N ALA A 372 -16.60 18.98 -3.04
CA ALA A 372 -16.85 19.76 -1.82
C ALA A 372 -15.91 19.37 -0.66
N SER A 373 -15.59 18.08 -0.56
CA SER A 373 -14.69 17.49 0.44
C SER A 373 -13.91 16.31 -0.15
N ALA A 374 -13.01 15.73 0.65
CA ALA A 374 -12.45 14.42 0.36
C ALA A 374 -13.56 13.36 0.24
N TYR A 375 -13.23 12.22 -0.38
CA TYR A 375 -14.14 11.06 -0.44
C TYR A 375 -14.27 10.46 0.95
N LEU A 376 -15.49 10.37 1.50
CA LEU A 376 -15.72 9.87 2.84
C LEU A 376 -15.84 8.34 2.82
N LEU A 377 -15.01 7.70 3.64
CA LEU A 377 -15.11 6.28 3.93
C LEU A 377 -16.21 6.02 4.97
N PRO A 378 -16.80 4.80 5.02
CA PRO A 378 -17.78 4.46 6.03
C PRO A 378 -17.15 4.49 7.44
N GLU A 379 -17.93 4.86 8.45
CA GLU A 379 -17.48 4.74 9.84
C GLU A 379 -17.20 3.27 10.19
N PRO A 380 -16.06 2.94 10.82
CA PRO A 380 -15.76 1.58 11.25
C PRO A 380 -16.78 1.08 12.27
N ASP A 381 -17.04 -0.23 12.31
CA ASP A 381 -17.95 -0.80 13.28
C ASP A 381 -17.29 -0.77 14.67
N SER A 382 -18.05 -0.32 15.67
CA SER A 382 -17.57 -0.15 17.05
C SER A 382 -17.22 -1.48 17.76
N GLU A 383 -17.62 -2.62 17.21
CA GLU A 383 -17.34 -3.94 17.78
C GLU A 383 -15.88 -4.41 17.56
N GLU A 384 -15.20 -3.94 16.51
CA GLU A 384 -13.79 -4.30 16.26
C GLU A 384 -12.78 -3.41 17.02
N MET A 385 -13.21 -2.32 17.63
CA MET A 385 -12.39 -1.50 18.56
C MET A 385 -12.41 -2.03 20.00
N GLY A 386 -13.04 -3.18 20.26
CA GLY A 386 -13.21 -3.80 21.57
C GLY A 386 -12.01 -4.57 22.12
N GLY A 387 -10.83 -3.97 22.07
CA GLY A 387 -9.64 -4.40 22.76
C GLY A 387 -9.16 -3.31 23.71
N GLN A 388 -9.67 -3.31 24.96
CA GLN A 388 -9.09 -2.59 26.08
C GLN A 388 -8.94 -1.07 25.94
N ASP A 389 -10.02 -0.32 26.16
CA ASP A 389 -9.98 0.86 27.02
C ASP A 389 -11.26 0.89 27.86
N ARG A 390 -11.32 0.06 28.90
CA ARG A 390 -12.09 0.36 30.09
C ARG A 390 -11.30 1.43 30.85
N GLY A 391 -11.20 2.61 30.21
CA GLY A 391 -10.75 3.79 30.93
C GLY A 391 -11.71 4.03 32.07
N ASP A 392 -11.18 4.20 33.26
CA ASP A 392 -11.96 4.65 34.41
C ASP A 392 -12.78 5.86 33.97
N PHE A 393 -14.08 5.80 34.22
CA PHE A 393 -15.01 6.91 33.97
C PHE A 393 -14.49 8.16 34.67
N ASP A 394 -14.09 9.14 33.87
CA ASP A 394 -13.74 10.47 34.39
C ASP A 394 -15.02 11.33 34.47
N PRO A 395 -15.50 11.61 35.70
CA PRO A 395 -16.70 12.45 35.92
C PRO A 395 -16.60 13.83 35.28
N ALA A 396 -15.37 14.32 35.03
CA ALA A 396 -15.13 15.64 34.44
C ALA A 396 -15.33 15.65 32.91
N ASN A 397 -15.37 14.50 32.26
CA ASN A 397 -15.48 14.37 30.79
C ASN A 397 -16.80 13.70 30.34
N ARG A 398 -17.95 14.17 30.91
CA ARG A 398 -19.28 13.67 30.58
C ARG A 398 -19.75 14.19 29.21
N ASP A 399 -20.43 13.33 28.45
CA ASP A 399 -21.17 13.79 27.27
C ASP A 399 -22.29 14.75 27.67
N SER A 400 -22.51 15.81 26.90
CA SER A 400 -23.55 16.81 27.14
C SER A 400 -24.97 16.24 27.22
N PHE A 401 -25.21 15.04 26.66
CA PHE A 401 -26.49 14.31 26.69
C PHE A 401 -26.54 13.23 27.77
N PHE A 402 -25.56 13.17 28.68
CA PHE A 402 -25.49 12.11 29.71
C PHE A 402 -26.72 12.07 30.59
N GLU A 403 -27.12 13.22 31.14
CA GLU A 403 -28.30 13.31 32.04
C GLU A 403 -29.62 12.97 31.31
N GLU A 404 -29.77 13.46 30.07
CA GLU A 404 -30.95 13.19 29.26
C GLU A 404 -31.03 11.69 28.90
N ALA A 405 -29.90 11.07 28.57
CA ALA A 405 -29.81 9.64 28.30
C ALA A 405 -30.11 8.81 29.55
N ALA A 406 -29.62 9.20 30.72
CA ALA A 406 -29.91 8.56 32.00
C ALA A 406 -31.40 8.59 32.32
N ARG A 407 -32.04 9.75 32.25
CA ARG A 407 -33.51 9.90 32.48
C ARG A 407 -34.30 9.09 31.48
N LEU A 408 -33.91 9.07 30.21
CA LEU A 408 -34.57 8.32 29.15
C LEU A 408 -34.53 6.81 29.42
N VAL A 409 -33.37 6.28 29.78
CA VAL A 409 -33.13 4.87 30.04
C VAL A 409 -33.91 4.42 31.29
N VAL A 410 -33.92 5.19 32.37
CA VAL A 410 -34.65 4.91 33.60
C VAL A 410 -36.15 5.02 33.37
N MET A 411 -36.64 6.04 32.65
CA MET A 411 -38.06 6.19 32.35
C MET A 411 -38.63 5.03 31.51
N HIS A 412 -37.84 4.54 30.54
CA HIS A 412 -38.29 3.43 29.69
C HIS A 412 -37.90 2.05 30.23
N GLN A 413 -37.13 1.96 31.31
CA GLN A 413 -36.57 0.73 31.87
C GLN A 413 -35.92 -0.17 30.80
N GLN A 414 -35.20 0.49 29.88
CA GLN A 414 -34.56 -0.19 28.75
C GLN A 414 -33.20 0.40 28.47
N GLY A 415 -32.12 -0.29 28.80
CA GLY A 415 -30.72 0.07 28.52
C GLY A 415 -30.31 -0.27 27.08
N SER A 416 -30.91 0.42 26.09
CA SER A 416 -30.70 0.15 24.68
C SER A 416 -30.08 1.34 23.96
N THR A 417 -28.94 1.09 23.28
CA THR A 417 -28.29 2.10 22.42
C THR A 417 -29.24 2.64 21.35
N SER A 418 -30.09 1.77 20.78
CA SER A 418 -31.07 2.15 19.76
C SER A 418 -32.20 3.05 20.30
N LEU A 419 -32.52 2.94 21.61
CA LEU A 419 -33.47 3.83 22.26
C LEU A 419 -32.89 5.26 22.37
N ILE A 420 -31.64 5.36 22.87
CA ILE A 420 -30.92 6.63 22.99
C ILE A 420 -30.76 7.28 21.61
N GLN A 421 -30.30 6.52 20.63
CA GLN A 421 -30.13 6.98 19.24
C GLN A 421 -31.40 7.61 18.66
N ARG A 422 -32.52 6.91 18.76
CA ARG A 422 -33.82 7.39 18.20
C ARG A 422 -34.38 8.59 18.94
N LYS A 423 -34.28 8.59 20.26
CA LYS A 423 -34.94 9.62 21.08
C LYS A 423 -34.13 10.90 21.11
N LEU A 424 -32.79 10.81 21.21
CA LEU A 424 -31.89 11.97 21.25
C LEU A 424 -31.36 12.37 19.86
N LYS A 425 -31.74 11.65 18.79
CA LYS A 425 -31.27 11.87 17.42
C LYS A 425 -29.74 11.88 17.29
N LEU A 426 -29.08 11.00 17.98
CA LEU A 426 -27.63 10.85 17.99
C LEU A 426 -27.16 9.76 17.03
N GLY A 427 -25.89 9.86 16.57
CA GLY A 427 -25.22 8.76 15.87
C GLY A 427 -25.05 7.54 16.78
N TYR A 428 -25.00 6.32 16.20
CA TYR A 428 -24.91 5.07 16.95
C TYR A 428 -23.71 5.03 17.91
N ASN A 429 -22.55 5.51 17.48
CA ASN A 429 -21.31 5.54 18.29
C ASN A 429 -21.42 6.47 19.53
N ARG A 430 -22.08 7.61 19.38
CA ARG A 430 -22.30 8.53 20.53
C ARG A 430 -23.31 7.94 21.51
N ALA A 431 -24.37 7.31 21.00
CA ALA A 431 -25.36 6.61 21.83
C ALA A 431 -24.73 5.38 22.53
N GLY A 432 -23.78 4.68 21.88
CA GLY A 432 -22.99 3.61 22.48
C GLY A 432 -22.13 4.10 23.64
N ARG A 433 -21.35 5.17 23.44
CA ARG A 433 -20.54 5.78 24.51
C ARG A 433 -21.38 6.26 25.68
N LEU A 434 -22.54 6.84 25.43
CA LEU A 434 -23.46 7.24 26.48
C LEU A 434 -23.93 6.06 27.34
N ILE A 435 -24.27 4.93 26.72
CA ILE A 435 -24.69 3.73 27.47
C ILE A 435 -23.55 3.12 28.27
N ASP A 436 -22.29 3.22 27.77
CA ASP A 436 -21.10 2.78 28.50
C ASP A 436 -20.80 3.70 29.70
N GLN A 437 -21.00 5.01 29.53
CA GLN A 437 -20.94 5.95 30.66
C GLN A 437 -22.03 5.69 31.71
N LEU A 438 -23.23 5.31 31.28
CA LEU A 438 -24.30 4.93 32.19
C LEU A 438 -24.01 3.61 32.93
N GLU A 439 -23.30 2.66 32.30
CA GLU A 439 -22.80 1.44 32.96
C GLU A 439 -21.76 1.76 34.03
N SER A 440 -20.79 2.62 33.71
CA SER A 440 -19.69 2.95 34.64
C SER A 440 -20.17 3.63 35.93
N VAL A 441 -21.29 4.31 35.88
CA VAL A 441 -21.94 4.91 37.08
C VAL A 441 -23.01 4.05 37.70
N GLY A 442 -23.23 2.83 37.20
CA GLY A 442 -24.16 1.86 37.78
C GLY A 442 -25.63 2.13 37.46
N ILE A 443 -25.96 2.92 36.46
CA ILE A 443 -27.35 3.14 36.02
C ILE A 443 -27.88 1.94 35.21
N VAL A 444 -27.01 1.37 34.38
CA VAL A 444 -27.29 0.14 33.62
C VAL A 444 -26.28 -0.94 33.95
N GLY A 445 -26.71 -2.20 33.82
CA GLY A 445 -25.84 -3.37 34.00
C GLY A 445 -24.89 -3.61 32.83
N SER A 446 -23.99 -4.57 33.03
CA SER A 446 -22.96 -4.92 32.03
C SER A 446 -23.57 -5.48 30.73
N PHE A 447 -22.82 -5.26 29.64
CA PHE A 447 -23.21 -5.76 28.33
C PHE A 447 -23.31 -7.28 28.29
N GLY A 448 -24.49 -7.80 27.97
CA GLY A 448 -24.82 -9.23 27.91
C GLY A 448 -25.08 -9.77 26.50
N GLY A 449 -24.42 -9.24 25.48
CA GLY A 449 -24.58 -9.65 24.08
C GLY A 449 -25.70 -8.89 23.33
N SER A 450 -26.47 -9.54 22.48
CA SER A 450 -27.44 -8.87 21.59
C SER A 450 -28.70 -8.31 22.27
N LYS A 451 -28.84 -8.42 23.59
CA LYS A 451 -29.99 -7.91 24.36
C LYS A 451 -29.70 -6.52 24.93
N ALA A 452 -30.78 -5.73 25.12
CA ALA A 452 -30.69 -4.46 25.85
C ALA A 452 -30.15 -4.72 27.26
N ARG A 453 -29.29 -3.81 27.77
CA ARG A 453 -28.73 -3.89 29.14
C ARG A 453 -29.83 -3.73 30.17
N GLU A 454 -29.72 -4.43 31.27
CA GLU A 454 -30.63 -4.29 32.40
C GLU A 454 -30.50 -2.92 33.04
N VAL A 455 -31.61 -2.27 33.35
CA VAL A 455 -31.60 -0.99 34.06
C VAL A 455 -31.60 -1.28 35.57
N LEU A 456 -30.52 -0.85 36.24
CA LEU A 456 -30.32 -1.13 37.66
C LEU A 456 -31.10 -0.14 38.55
N VAL A 457 -31.29 1.08 38.10
CA VAL A 457 -32.02 2.15 38.77
C VAL A 457 -33.51 2.06 38.43
N LYS A 458 -34.35 1.94 39.43
CA LYS A 458 -35.80 1.67 39.26
C LYS A 458 -36.67 2.91 39.40
N SER A 459 -36.18 3.99 39.98
CA SER A 459 -36.94 5.20 40.22
C SER A 459 -36.18 6.47 39.85
N GLU A 460 -36.92 7.54 39.54
CA GLU A 460 -36.35 8.83 39.18
C GLU A 460 -35.69 9.51 40.42
N THR A 461 -36.17 9.23 41.61
CA THR A 461 -35.56 9.71 42.88
C THR A 461 -34.20 9.09 43.12
N GLU A 462 -34.04 7.79 42.86
CA GLU A 462 -32.74 7.10 42.93
C GLU A 462 -31.76 7.58 41.89
N LEU A 463 -32.24 7.91 40.69
CA LEU A 463 -31.43 8.50 39.64
C LEU A 463 -30.90 9.90 40.05
N GLU A 464 -31.75 10.74 40.62
CA GLU A 464 -31.34 12.10 41.07
C GLU A 464 -30.33 12.04 42.22
N GLU A 465 -30.35 11.08 43.09
CA GLU A 465 -29.33 10.85 44.11
C GLU A 465 -27.98 10.51 43.48
N ILE A 466 -27.95 9.64 42.45
CA ILE A 466 -26.75 9.29 41.73
C ILE A 466 -26.20 10.51 40.98
N LEU A 467 -27.05 11.25 40.27
CA LEU A 467 -26.63 12.43 39.51
C LEU A 467 -26.08 13.58 40.38
N LYS A 468 -26.54 13.69 41.63
CA LYS A 468 -26.04 14.66 42.61
C LYS A 468 -24.66 14.30 43.18
N ASN A 469 -24.34 13.02 43.20
CA ASN A 469 -23.09 12.48 43.76
C ASN A 469 -21.99 12.32 42.70
N LEU A 470 -22.29 12.61 41.45
CA LEU A 470 -21.39 12.65 40.32
C LEU A 470 -20.92 14.08 40.02
#